data_8de8bd57ee8e898da5275db646a77afa
#
_entry.id   8de8bd57ee8e898da5275db646a77afa
#
_cell.length_a   1.000
_cell.length_b   1.000
_cell.length_c   1.000
_cell.angle_alpha   90.00
_cell.angle_beta   90.00
_cell.angle_gamma   90.00
#
_symmetry.space_group_name_H-M   'P 1'
#
loop_
_entity.id
_entity.type
_entity.pdbx_description
1 polymer ?
#
loop_
_entity_poly.entity_id
_entity_poly.type
_entity_poly.pdbx_seq_one_letter_code
_entity_poly.pdbx_strand_id
1 'polypeptide(L)' 'MRLDKYLKEMRIIKRRTVANALCDNDKVSVNGVVKKAFYEVAVGDKIAIRYGENEITHEVIKIPYERKKK' A
#
# COMPACT_ATOMS: atom_id res chain seq x y z
N MET A 1 7.89 0.32 -6.44
CA MET A 1 6.77 1.28 -6.27
C MET A 1 6.53 1.51 -4.79
N ARG A 2 6.34 2.74 -4.39
CA ARG A 2 6.06 3.07 -2.99
C ARG A 2 4.70 2.49 -2.57
N LEU A 3 4.61 2.18 -1.29
CA LEU A 3 3.39 1.58 -0.75
C LEU A 3 2.17 2.45 -0.97
N ASP A 4 2.28 3.75 -0.68
CA ASP A 4 1.13 4.65 -0.85
C ASP A 4 0.70 4.73 -2.31
N LYS A 5 1.65 4.76 -3.23
CA LYS A 5 1.32 4.79 -4.65
C LYS A 5 0.69 3.47 -5.08
N TYR A 6 1.21 2.36 -4.58
CA TYR A 6 0.68 1.05 -4.92
C TYR A 6 -0.79 0.93 -4.50
N LEU A 7 -1.11 1.38 -3.29
CA LEU A 7 -2.48 1.31 -2.80
C LEU A 7 -3.42 2.11 -3.68
N LYS A 8 -2.96 3.25 -4.17
CA LYS A 8 -3.78 4.08 -5.05
C LYS A 8 -3.89 3.46 -6.44
N GLU A 9 -2.78 2.96 -6.98
CA GLU A 9 -2.79 2.41 -8.34
C GLU A 9 -3.65 1.15 -8.43
N MET A 10 -3.68 0.36 -7.38
CA MET A 10 -4.51 -0.84 -7.34
C MET A 10 -5.94 -0.53 -6.94
N ARG A 11 -6.25 0.74 -6.71
CA ARG A 11 -7.58 1.21 -6.36
C ARG A 11 -8.08 0.61 -5.05
N ILE A 12 -7.17 0.20 -4.21
CA ILE A 12 -7.52 -0.22 -2.85
C ILE A 12 -7.95 1.01 -2.06
N ILE A 13 -7.18 2.10 -2.23
CA ILE A 13 -7.50 3.40 -1.66
C ILE A 13 -7.63 4.38 -2.82
N LYS A 14 -8.69 5.16 -2.84
CA LYS A 14 -8.98 6.03 -3.98
C LYS A 14 -7.98 7.16 -4.15
N ARG A 15 -7.48 7.71 -3.05
CA ARG A 15 -6.61 8.86 -3.11
C ARG A 15 -5.27 8.54 -2.46
N ARG A 16 -4.20 8.98 -3.12
CA ARG A 16 -2.86 8.73 -2.59
C ARG A 16 -2.65 9.44 -1.26
N THR A 17 -3.25 10.63 -1.08
CA THR A 17 -3.13 11.34 0.19
C THR A 17 -3.74 10.54 1.33
N VAL A 18 -4.86 9.87 1.08
CA VAL A 18 -5.48 9.02 2.08
C VAL A 18 -4.59 7.81 2.36
N ALA A 19 -4.03 7.20 1.32
CA ALA A 19 -3.14 6.07 1.50
C ALA A 19 -1.92 6.47 2.32
N ASN A 20 -1.36 7.64 2.03
CA ASN A 20 -0.22 8.15 2.76
C ASN A 20 -0.56 8.35 4.24
N ALA A 21 -1.73 8.94 4.51
CA ALA A 21 -2.16 9.17 5.89
C ALA A 21 -2.36 7.87 6.64
N LEU A 22 -2.94 6.86 5.98
CA LEU A 22 -3.12 5.57 6.62
C LEU A 22 -1.79 4.94 6.99
N CYS A 23 -0.81 5.02 6.08
CA CYS A 23 0.52 4.50 6.38
C CYS A 23 1.16 5.25 7.54
N ASP A 24 1.02 6.57 7.55
CA ASP A 24 1.63 7.39 8.61
C ASP A 24 0.99 7.13 9.96
N ASN A 25 -0.26 6.69 9.99
CA ASN A 25 -0.97 6.40 11.22
C ASN A 25 -0.90 4.93 11.61
N ASP A 26 0.06 4.20 11.05
CA ASP A 26 0.31 2.80 11.38
C ASP A 26 -0.88 1.91 11.10
N LYS A 27 -1.68 2.29 10.09
CA LYS A 27 -2.86 1.50 9.71
C LYS A 27 -2.55 0.47 8.66
N VAL A 28 -1.35 0.50 8.08
CA VAL A 28 -0.97 -0.41 6.99
C VAL A 28 0.23 -1.22 7.43
N SER A 29 0.10 -2.54 7.32
CA SER A 29 1.20 -3.44 7.61
C SER A 29 1.48 -4.31 6.39
N VAL A 30 2.71 -4.78 6.29
CA VAL A 30 3.13 -5.66 5.22
C VAL A 30 3.80 -6.85 5.87
N ASN A 31 3.28 -8.04 5.57
CA ASN A 31 3.80 -9.29 6.15
C ASN A 31 3.80 -9.22 7.67
N GLY A 32 2.80 -8.55 8.24
CA GLY A 32 2.64 -8.46 9.68
C GLY A 32 3.44 -7.36 10.36
N VAL A 33 4.14 -6.53 9.58
CA VAL A 33 4.95 -5.44 10.12
C VAL A 33 4.44 -4.11 9.59
N VAL A 34 4.19 -3.16 10.49
CA VAL A 34 3.74 -1.83 10.07
C VAL A 34 4.80 -1.18 9.20
N LYS A 35 4.38 -0.64 8.07
CA LYS A 35 5.28 0.03 7.13
C LYS A 35 4.79 1.42 6.84
N LYS A 36 5.73 2.31 6.55
CA LYS A 36 5.42 3.68 6.19
C LYS A 36 5.15 3.80 4.70
N ALA A 37 4.67 4.97 4.30
CA ALA A 37 4.25 5.20 2.91
C ALA A 37 5.38 4.97 1.90
N PHE A 38 6.61 5.21 2.29
CA PHE A 38 7.75 5.11 1.36
C PHE A 38 8.27 3.67 1.20
N TYR A 39 7.66 2.71 1.89
CA TYR A 39 8.09 1.32 1.75
C TYR A 39 7.94 0.86 0.29
N GLU A 40 8.95 0.16 -0.20
CA GLU A 40 8.93 -0.40 -1.55
C GLU A 40 8.23 -1.75 -1.53
N VAL A 41 7.08 -1.85 -2.21
CA VAL A 41 6.35 -3.12 -2.24
C VAL A 41 7.06 -4.09 -3.17
N ALA A 42 6.89 -5.37 -2.87
CA ALA A 42 7.47 -6.45 -3.68
C ALA A 42 6.41 -7.51 -3.90
N VAL A 43 6.54 -8.23 -5.01
CA VAL A 43 5.63 -9.34 -5.30
C VAL A 43 5.76 -10.36 -4.18
N GLY A 44 4.61 -10.82 -3.70
CA GLY A 44 4.56 -11.75 -2.59
C GLY A 44 4.26 -11.11 -1.26
N ASP A 45 4.31 -9.78 -1.19
CA ASP A 45 3.99 -9.07 0.05
C ASP A 45 2.50 -9.22 0.36
N LYS A 46 2.20 -9.37 1.65
CA LYS A 46 0.81 -9.42 2.10
C LYS A 46 0.53 -8.14 2.88
N ILE A 47 -0.35 -7.32 2.32
CA ILE A 47 -0.65 -6.01 2.87
C ILE A 47 -1.95 -6.08 3.63
N ALA A 48 -1.96 -5.57 4.84
CA ALA A 48 -3.17 -5.45 5.65
C ALA A 48 -3.40 -3.99 5.95
N ILE A 49 -4.63 -3.53 5.73
CA ILE A 49 -4.98 -2.13 5.88
C ILE A 49 -6.17 -2.04 6.82
N ARG A 50 -6.02 -1.22 7.86
CA ARG A 50 -7.13 -0.91 8.73
C ARG A 50 -7.82 0.35 8.25
N TYR A 51 -9.06 0.21 7.83
CA TYR A 51 -9.82 1.31 7.30
C TYR A 51 -11.11 1.41 8.09
N GLY A 52 -11.14 2.31 9.08
CA GLY A 52 -12.27 2.39 9.98
C GLY A 52 -12.37 1.14 10.81
N GLU A 53 -13.51 0.50 10.77
CA GLU A 53 -13.73 -0.75 11.49
C GLU A 53 -13.47 -1.97 10.63
N ASN A 54 -13.04 -1.75 9.41
CA ASN A 54 -12.79 -2.83 8.47
C ASN A 54 -11.30 -3.08 8.33
N GLU A 55 -10.97 -4.29 7.95
CA GLU A 55 -9.61 -4.64 7.63
C GLU A 55 -9.58 -5.23 6.24
N ILE A 56 -8.73 -4.67 5.39
CA ILE A 56 -8.57 -5.11 4.02
C ILE A 56 -7.24 -5.84 3.92
N THR A 57 -7.27 -7.05 3.38
CA THR A 57 -6.05 -7.81 3.14
C THR A 57 -5.86 -7.96 1.65
N HIS A 58 -4.64 -7.73 1.20
CA HIS A 58 -4.33 -7.78 -0.22
C HIS A 58 -2.94 -8.38 -0.40
N GLU A 59 -2.83 -9.34 -1.29
CA GLU A 59 -1.54 -9.94 -1.61
C GLU A 59 -1.02 -9.35 -2.91
N VAL A 60 0.25 -8.95 -2.92
CA VAL A 60 0.87 -8.37 -4.10
C VAL A 60 1.25 -9.51 -5.05
N ILE A 61 0.45 -9.70 -6.08
CA ILE A 61 0.73 -10.72 -7.09
C ILE A 61 1.54 -10.10 -8.21
N LYS A 62 1.30 -8.82 -8.48
CA LYS A 62 1.91 -8.14 -9.59
C LYS A 62 1.97 -6.66 -9.27
N ILE A 63 3.07 -6.03 -9.61
CA ILE A 63 3.23 -4.59 -9.40
C ILE A 63 2.89 -3.90 -10.71
N PRO A 64 1.99 -2.89 -10.69
CA PRO A 64 1.61 -2.20 -11.92
C PRO A 64 2.82 -1.57 -12.60
N TYR A 65 2.77 -1.53 -13.91
CA TYR A 65 3.83 -0.91 -14.68
C TYR A 65 3.99 0.54 -14.24
N GLU A 66 5.21 0.89 -13.95
CA GLU A 66 5.52 2.25 -13.54
C GLU A 66 6.46 2.85 -14.57
N ARG A 67 5.95 3.86 -15.29
CA ARG A 67 6.77 4.52 -16.27
C ARG A 67 7.87 5.30 -15.57
N LYS A 68 9.09 5.04 -15.98
CA LYS A 68 10.23 5.75 -15.44
C LYS A 68 10.72 6.76 -16.44
N LYS A 69 11.10 7.91 -15.94
CA LYS A 69 11.73 8.91 -16.78
C LYS A 69 13.21 8.62 -16.89
N LYS A 70 13.69 8.81 -18.05
CA LYS A 70 15.10 8.63 -18.31
C LYS A 70 15.83 9.94 -18.28
#